data_da1004cccaaa70794c5efc7f210e7ac4
#
_entry.id   da1004cccaaa70794c5efc7f210e7ac4
#
_cell.length_a   1.000
_cell.length_b   1.000
_cell.length_c   1.000
_cell.angle_alpha   90.00
_cell.angle_beta   90.00
_cell.angle_gamma   90.00
#
_symmetry.space_group_name_H-M   'P 1'
#
loop_
_entity.id
_entity.type
_entity.pdbx_description
1 polymer ?
#
loop_
_entity_poly.entity_id
_entity_poly.type
_entity_poly.pdbx_seq_one_letter_code
_entity_poly.pdbx_strand_id
1 'polypeptide(L)'
;VKMTTVPCFVAGTLIDTAAGLQPVERLEPGTLVHTRDNGLQPLRWIGRSHRRAEGADAPVVLAAGALSDHAALELSPCHRVLVSSDRAELLFGAPQVLVKAKDLVNGDSIRMRRDGGPVTYVHLLFDRHEIIRGNGLESESYHPGLETAASFDGETRAEILHLIGGDWSAYGPSARPALKGYESQLLLKAG
;
A
#
# COMPACT_ATOMS: atom_id res chain seq x y z
N VAL A 1 10.07 11.28 -12.35
CA VAL A 1 10.00 10.10 -11.48
C VAL A 1 8.75 9.31 -11.87
N LYS A 2 8.93 8.07 -12.32
CA LYS A 2 7.79 7.17 -12.61
C LYS A 2 7.30 6.58 -11.28
N MET A 3 6.34 7.23 -10.63
CA MET A 3 5.76 6.79 -9.34
C MET A 3 4.73 5.66 -9.46
N THR A 4 4.52 5.10 -10.64
CA THR A 4 3.49 4.07 -10.91
C THR A 4 3.72 2.72 -10.24
N THR A 5 4.84 2.55 -9.55
CA THR A 5 5.24 1.24 -8.99
C THR A 5 5.29 1.21 -7.47
N VAL A 6 5.19 2.35 -6.79
CA VAL A 6 5.35 2.46 -5.33
C VAL A 6 3.98 2.43 -4.63
N PRO A 7 3.81 1.63 -3.55
CA PRO A 7 2.59 1.64 -2.76
C PRO A 7 2.46 2.94 -1.99
N CYS A 8 1.30 3.60 -2.10
CA CYS A 8 1.01 4.87 -1.43
C CYS A 8 -0.42 4.92 -0.95
N PHE A 9 -0.61 5.47 0.23
CA PHE A 9 -1.90 6.03 0.66
C PHE A 9 -2.11 7.41 0.03
N VAL A 10 -3.36 7.82 -0.10
CA VAL A 10 -3.69 9.21 -0.45
C VAL A 10 -3.93 9.99 0.85
N ALA A 11 -3.48 11.25 0.89
CA ALA A 11 -3.70 12.16 2.02
C ALA A 11 -5.18 12.20 2.44
N GLY A 12 -5.42 12.25 3.73
CA GLY A 12 -6.75 12.11 4.35
C GLY A 12 -7.09 10.67 4.77
N THR A 13 -6.32 9.66 4.34
CA THR A 13 -6.48 8.28 4.85
C THR A 13 -6.12 8.24 6.33
N LEU A 14 -7.00 7.70 7.16
CA LEU A 14 -6.80 7.56 8.59
C LEU A 14 -6.06 6.27 8.90
N ILE A 15 -4.89 6.38 9.49
CA ILE A 15 -4.06 5.25 9.92
C ILE A 15 -4.28 4.98 11.41
N ASP A 16 -4.36 3.70 11.75
CA ASP A 16 -4.55 3.23 13.14
C ASP A 16 -3.22 3.31 13.91
N THR A 17 -3.14 4.20 14.89
CA THR A 17 -1.93 4.46 15.70
C THR A 17 -2.18 4.25 17.18
N ALA A 18 -1.13 4.18 17.98
CA ALA A 18 -1.22 4.12 19.45
C ALA A 18 -2.01 5.30 20.06
N ALA A 19 -2.06 6.45 19.37
CA ALA A 19 -2.80 7.65 19.77
C ALA A 19 -4.21 7.72 19.11
N GLY A 20 -4.68 6.63 18.49
CA GLY A 20 -5.93 6.58 17.73
C GLY A 20 -5.72 6.83 16.24
N LEU A 21 -6.82 7.08 15.54
CA LEU A 21 -6.80 7.32 14.10
C LEU A 21 -6.16 8.67 13.77
N GLN A 22 -5.16 8.68 12.90
CA GLN A 22 -4.47 9.89 12.46
C GLN A 22 -4.38 9.97 10.93
N PRO A 23 -4.56 11.16 10.32
CA PRO A 23 -4.35 11.35 8.89
C PRO A 23 -2.92 10.96 8.50
N VAL A 24 -2.79 10.17 7.44
CA VAL A 24 -1.50 9.62 7.00
C VAL A 24 -0.45 10.69 6.70
N GLU A 25 -0.88 11.85 6.19
CA GLU A 25 0.00 12.97 5.89
C GLU A 25 0.54 13.70 7.13
N ARG A 26 -0.03 13.43 8.31
CA ARG A 26 0.41 14.01 9.59
C ARG A 26 1.31 13.10 10.41
N LEU A 27 1.52 11.88 9.95
CA LEU A 27 2.43 10.95 10.61
C LEU A 27 3.87 11.42 10.48
N GLU A 28 4.68 11.08 11.48
CA GLU A 28 6.10 11.42 11.54
C GLU A 28 6.90 10.16 11.90
N PRO A 29 8.21 10.09 11.55
CA PRO A 29 9.08 9.04 12.04
C PRO A 29 9.00 8.91 13.56
N GLY A 30 8.91 7.67 14.05
CA GLY A 30 8.70 7.36 15.46
C GLY A 30 7.22 7.18 15.86
N THR A 31 6.24 7.60 15.02
CA THR A 31 4.83 7.31 15.28
C THR A 31 4.63 5.81 15.40
N LEU A 32 3.98 5.36 16.48
CA LEU A 32 3.65 3.96 16.70
C LEU A 32 2.35 3.63 15.98
N VAL A 33 2.44 2.76 14.96
CA VAL A 33 1.32 2.32 14.14
C VAL A 33 0.95 0.89 14.49
N HIS A 34 -0.35 0.60 14.61
CA HIS A 34 -0.84 -0.76 14.77
C HIS A 34 -0.61 -1.55 13.50
N THR A 35 0.13 -2.65 13.61
CA THR A 35 0.34 -3.62 12.54
C THR A 35 -0.42 -4.89 12.84
N ARG A 36 -0.80 -5.62 11.78
CA ARG A 36 -1.55 -6.86 11.92
C ARG A 36 -0.81 -7.93 12.68
N ASP A 37 0.48 -8.10 12.39
CA ASP A 37 1.26 -9.27 12.83
C ASP A 37 2.22 -8.97 13.98
N ASN A 38 2.65 -7.70 14.15
CA ASN A 38 3.72 -7.33 15.06
C ASN A 38 3.33 -6.27 16.11
N GLY A 39 2.03 -6.05 16.30
CA GLY A 39 1.52 -5.05 17.25
C GLY A 39 1.93 -3.62 16.85
N LEU A 40 2.26 -2.79 17.83
CA LEU A 40 2.72 -1.42 17.60
C LEU A 40 4.14 -1.39 17.05
N GLN A 41 4.33 -0.82 15.87
CA GLN A 41 5.65 -0.67 15.25
C GLN A 41 5.93 0.80 14.95
N PRO A 42 7.17 1.28 15.20
CA PRO A 42 7.54 2.65 14.91
C PRO A 42 7.70 2.87 13.41
N LEU A 43 7.11 3.94 12.90
CA LEU A 43 7.35 4.42 11.55
C LEU A 43 8.80 4.89 11.44
N ARG A 44 9.54 4.41 10.43
CA ARG A 44 10.95 4.75 10.23
C ARG A 44 11.15 5.90 9.26
N TRP A 45 10.32 5.93 8.23
CA TRP A 45 10.39 6.97 7.21
C TRP A 45 9.01 7.22 6.61
N ILE A 46 8.80 8.45 6.20
CA ILE A 46 7.61 8.87 5.49
C ILE A 46 7.98 9.70 4.28
N GLY A 47 7.55 9.28 3.10
CA GLY A 47 7.69 10.02 1.86
C GLY A 47 6.38 10.64 1.42
N ARG A 48 6.45 11.83 0.84
CA ARG A 48 5.27 12.54 0.29
C ARG A 48 5.56 12.97 -1.13
N SER A 49 4.57 12.82 -2.01
CA SER A 49 4.69 13.31 -3.39
C SER A 49 3.36 13.89 -3.87
N HIS A 50 3.44 15.00 -4.60
CA HIS A 50 2.28 15.68 -5.17
C HIS A 50 2.17 15.32 -6.65
N ARG A 51 0.99 14.92 -7.07
CA ARG A 51 0.68 14.46 -8.43
C ARG A 51 -0.66 15.02 -8.90
N ARG A 52 -1.00 14.71 -10.14
CA ARG A 52 -2.34 14.89 -10.70
C ARG A 52 -2.99 13.53 -10.93
N ALA A 53 -4.28 13.44 -10.72
CA ALA A 53 -5.05 12.20 -10.91
C ALA A 53 -5.25 11.93 -12.41
N GLU A 54 -4.14 11.63 -13.11
CA GLU A 54 -4.08 11.43 -14.56
C GLU A 54 -3.21 10.22 -14.91
N GLY A 55 -3.55 9.56 -16.00
CA GLY A 55 -2.73 8.49 -16.56
C GLY A 55 -2.37 7.42 -15.54
N ALA A 56 -1.08 7.20 -15.38
CA ALA A 56 -0.52 6.19 -14.49
C ALA A 56 -0.50 6.62 -13.00
N ASP A 57 -0.65 7.91 -12.72
CA ASP A 57 -0.71 8.47 -11.36
C ASP A 57 -2.15 8.63 -10.85
N ALA A 58 -3.15 8.22 -11.64
CA ALA A 58 -4.56 8.25 -11.25
C ALA A 58 -4.81 7.28 -10.09
N PRO A 59 -5.32 7.72 -8.92
CA PRO A 59 -5.59 6.83 -7.81
C PRO A 59 -6.75 5.87 -8.08
N VAL A 60 -6.75 4.76 -7.39
CA VAL A 60 -7.87 3.83 -7.29
C VAL A 60 -8.73 4.24 -6.11
N VAL A 61 -10.00 4.50 -6.36
CA VAL A 61 -11.03 4.80 -5.35
C VAL A 61 -11.71 3.49 -4.97
N LEU A 62 -11.70 3.19 -3.68
CA LEU A 62 -12.47 2.08 -3.11
C LEU A 62 -13.63 2.69 -2.32
N ALA A 63 -14.85 2.35 -2.72
CA ALA A 63 -16.05 2.74 -1.96
C ALA A 63 -16.07 2.06 -0.59
N ALA A 64 -16.79 2.63 0.37
CA ALA A 64 -16.97 2.01 1.66
C ALA A 64 -17.56 0.59 1.51
N GLY A 65 -16.97 -0.37 2.21
CA GLY A 65 -17.44 -1.76 2.17
C GLY A 65 -17.11 -2.54 0.89
N ALA A 66 -16.32 -1.99 -0.03
CA ALA A 66 -16.04 -2.62 -1.32
C ALA A 66 -15.31 -3.98 -1.20
N LEU A 67 -14.52 -4.18 -0.17
CA LEU A 67 -13.73 -5.42 0.06
C LEU A 67 -13.97 -6.03 1.44
N SER A 68 -14.18 -5.18 2.44
CA SER A 68 -14.38 -5.56 3.86
C SER A 68 -15.10 -4.42 4.58
N ASP A 69 -15.25 -4.51 5.89
CA ASP A 69 -15.77 -3.41 6.70
C ASP A 69 -14.70 -2.29 6.81
N HIS A 70 -14.73 -1.36 5.86
CA HIS A 70 -13.84 -0.20 5.78
C HIS A 70 -14.59 1.04 5.27
N ALA A 71 -14.11 2.22 5.63
CA ALA A 71 -14.58 3.46 5.03
C ALA A 71 -13.95 3.67 3.64
N ALA A 72 -14.57 4.54 2.81
CA ALA A 72 -14.02 4.86 1.50
C ALA A 72 -12.59 5.42 1.61
N LEU A 73 -11.72 5.05 0.66
CA LEU A 73 -10.35 5.54 0.58
C LEU A 73 -9.83 5.54 -0.86
N GLU A 74 -8.71 6.20 -1.05
CA GLU A 74 -7.97 6.19 -2.31
C GLU A 74 -6.55 5.64 -2.09
N LEU A 75 -6.08 4.84 -3.04
CA LEU A 75 -4.76 4.23 -3.02
C LEU A 75 -4.06 4.46 -4.36
N SER A 76 -2.72 4.43 -4.37
CA SER A 76 -2.01 4.36 -5.65
C SER A 76 -2.32 3.05 -6.39
N PRO A 77 -2.24 3.01 -7.73
CA PRO A 77 -2.60 1.81 -8.50
C PRO A 77 -1.84 0.55 -8.11
N CYS A 78 -0.59 0.68 -7.68
CA CYS A 78 0.27 -0.44 -7.30
C CYS A 78 0.27 -0.77 -5.80
N HIS A 79 -0.45 0.00 -4.98
CA HIS A 79 -0.64 -0.31 -3.57
C HIS A 79 -1.40 -1.63 -3.43
N ARG A 80 -0.89 -2.55 -2.63
CA ARG A 80 -1.48 -3.87 -2.46
C ARG A 80 -2.35 -3.92 -1.22
N VAL A 81 -3.55 -4.44 -1.41
CA VAL A 81 -4.52 -4.71 -0.34
C VAL A 81 -4.43 -6.16 0.07
N LEU A 82 -4.64 -6.42 1.35
CA LEU A 82 -4.74 -7.78 1.86
C LEU A 82 -6.10 -8.38 1.46
N VAL A 83 -6.05 -9.51 0.77
CA VAL A 83 -7.23 -10.30 0.41
C VAL A 83 -7.13 -11.65 1.11
N SER A 84 -8.15 -11.98 1.90
CA SER A 84 -8.30 -13.28 2.56
C SER A 84 -9.36 -14.11 1.82
N SER A 85 -9.02 -15.32 1.39
CA SER A 85 -9.91 -16.15 0.59
C SER A 85 -9.47 -17.60 0.60
N ASP A 86 -10.42 -18.54 0.77
CA ASP A 86 -10.18 -19.98 0.62
C ASP A 86 -9.67 -20.31 -0.79
N ARG A 87 -10.10 -19.53 -1.78
CA ARG A 87 -9.62 -19.65 -3.15
C ARG A 87 -8.14 -19.26 -3.29
N ALA A 88 -7.67 -18.28 -2.51
CA ALA A 88 -6.26 -17.93 -2.47
C ALA A 88 -5.43 -19.09 -1.89
N GLU A 89 -5.93 -19.74 -0.85
CA GLU A 89 -5.29 -20.93 -0.30
C GLU A 89 -5.23 -22.08 -1.32
N LEU A 90 -6.33 -22.32 -2.04
CA LEU A 90 -6.40 -23.36 -3.05
C LEU A 90 -5.45 -23.10 -4.23
N LEU A 91 -5.36 -21.86 -4.71
CA LEU A 91 -4.59 -21.52 -5.91
C LEU A 91 -3.11 -21.24 -5.62
N PHE A 92 -2.79 -20.69 -4.46
CA PHE A 92 -1.46 -20.16 -4.14
C PHE A 92 -0.85 -20.75 -2.87
N GLY A 93 -1.56 -21.63 -2.18
CA GLY A 93 -1.10 -22.22 -0.92
C GLY A 93 -1.02 -21.24 0.25
N ALA A 94 -1.72 -20.11 0.14
CA ALA A 94 -1.76 -19.07 1.17
C ALA A 94 -3.18 -18.49 1.29
N PRO A 95 -3.80 -18.51 2.48
CA PRO A 95 -5.14 -18.00 2.68
C PRO A 95 -5.23 -16.47 2.59
N GLN A 96 -4.07 -15.80 2.68
CA GLN A 96 -3.94 -14.35 2.61
C GLN A 96 -2.89 -13.97 1.57
N VAL A 97 -3.24 -13.07 0.67
CA VAL A 97 -2.38 -12.60 -0.41
C VAL A 97 -2.51 -11.08 -0.58
N LEU A 98 -1.52 -10.47 -1.21
CA LEU A 98 -1.50 -9.05 -1.52
C LEU A 98 -1.85 -8.84 -3.00
N VAL A 99 -2.92 -8.08 -3.26
CA VAL A 99 -3.45 -7.79 -4.60
C VAL A 99 -3.35 -6.29 -4.87
N LYS A 100 -2.80 -5.90 -6.03
CA LYS A 100 -2.71 -4.48 -6.41
C LYS A 100 -4.09 -3.86 -6.56
N ALA A 101 -4.27 -2.65 -6.05
CA ALA A 101 -5.54 -1.93 -6.11
C ALA A 101 -6.07 -1.82 -7.55
N LYS A 102 -5.20 -1.58 -8.53
CA LYS A 102 -5.58 -1.52 -9.95
C LYS A 102 -6.16 -2.84 -10.49
N ASP A 103 -5.74 -3.99 -9.94
CA ASP A 103 -6.21 -5.31 -10.37
C ASP A 103 -7.59 -5.64 -9.77
N LEU A 104 -8.03 -4.88 -8.75
CA LEU A 104 -9.35 -4.97 -8.11
C LEU A 104 -10.41 -4.10 -8.78
N VAL A 105 -10.02 -3.24 -9.73
CA VAL A 105 -10.96 -2.31 -10.40
C VAL A 105 -12.07 -3.11 -11.11
N ASN A 106 -13.32 -2.82 -10.71
CA ASN A 106 -14.52 -3.47 -11.24
C ASN A 106 -15.48 -2.50 -11.97
N GLY A 107 -15.13 -1.20 -12.02
CA GLY A 107 -15.92 -0.17 -12.66
C GLY A 107 -17.11 0.36 -11.84
N ASP A 108 -17.37 -0.21 -10.68
CA ASP A 108 -18.48 0.15 -9.79
C ASP A 108 -17.95 0.60 -8.42
N SER A 109 -17.82 -0.31 -7.47
CA SER A 109 -17.35 -0.01 -6.11
C SER A 109 -15.84 0.28 -6.04
N ILE A 110 -15.08 -0.18 -7.03
CA ILE A 110 -13.63 0.07 -7.16
C ILE A 110 -13.34 0.61 -8.56
N ARG A 111 -12.86 1.85 -8.65
CA ARG A 111 -12.66 2.56 -9.92
C ARG A 111 -11.44 3.46 -9.91
N MET A 112 -10.94 3.81 -11.10
CA MET A 112 -9.88 4.82 -11.26
C MET A 112 -10.47 6.24 -11.19
N ARG A 113 -9.86 7.14 -10.42
CA ARG A 113 -10.17 8.58 -10.46
C ARG A 113 -9.24 9.29 -11.45
N ARG A 114 -9.79 9.80 -12.53
CA ARG A 114 -9.04 10.47 -13.61
C ARG A 114 -9.58 11.86 -13.90
N ASP A 115 -9.85 12.63 -12.86
CA ASP A 115 -10.41 13.98 -12.94
C ASP A 115 -9.35 15.08 -13.14
N GLY A 116 -8.06 14.71 -13.19
CA GLY A 116 -6.96 15.66 -13.31
C GLY A 116 -6.74 16.51 -12.05
N GLY A 117 -7.48 16.26 -10.99
CA GLY A 117 -7.33 16.97 -9.71
C GLY A 117 -6.01 16.65 -8.99
N PRO A 118 -5.65 17.45 -7.97
CA PRO A 118 -4.44 17.19 -7.20
C PRO A 118 -4.60 15.91 -6.37
N VAL A 119 -3.50 15.20 -6.19
CA VAL A 119 -3.39 14.06 -5.29
C VAL A 119 -2.05 14.10 -4.57
N THR A 120 -2.08 13.91 -3.25
CA THR A 120 -0.87 13.76 -2.43
C THR A 120 -0.75 12.32 -2.01
N TYR A 121 0.31 11.67 -2.47
CA TYR A 121 0.65 10.30 -2.13
C TYR A 121 1.62 10.26 -0.96
N VAL A 122 1.40 9.32 -0.04
CA VAL A 122 2.18 9.14 1.18
C VAL A 122 2.65 7.69 1.29
N HIS A 123 3.97 7.52 1.48
CA HIS A 123 4.64 6.23 1.65
C HIS A 123 5.05 6.05 3.10
N LEU A 124 4.83 4.86 3.66
CA LEU A 124 5.18 4.53 5.04
C LEU A 124 6.17 3.37 5.07
N LEU A 125 7.38 3.58 5.61
CA LEU A 125 8.42 2.57 5.78
C LEU A 125 8.59 2.22 7.25
N PHE A 126 8.62 0.92 7.52
CA PHE A 126 8.91 0.33 8.84
C PHE A 126 10.22 -0.48 8.79
N ASP A 127 10.63 -1.09 9.89
CA ASP A 127 11.80 -1.98 9.94
C ASP A 127 11.65 -3.24 9.09
N ARG A 128 10.39 -3.61 8.81
CA ARG A 128 10.02 -4.74 7.95
C ARG A 128 8.72 -4.41 7.21
N HIS A 129 8.40 -5.21 6.22
CA HIS A 129 7.13 -5.09 5.51
C HIS A 129 5.96 -5.44 6.44
N GLU A 130 5.04 -4.51 6.64
CA GLU A 130 3.92 -4.65 7.56
C GLU A 130 2.58 -4.59 6.83
N ILE A 131 1.57 -5.20 7.43
CA ILE A 131 0.17 -4.99 7.08
C ILE A 131 -0.42 -4.01 8.09
N ILE A 132 -0.94 -2.89 7.61
CA ILE A 132 -1.50 -1.81 8.42
C ILE A 132 -2.92 -1.46 7.94
N ARG A 133 -3.66 -0.68 8.73
CA ARG A 133 -5.03 -0.27 8.38
C ARG A 133 -5.07 1.18 7.97
N GLY A 134 -5.60 1.41 6.75
CA GLY A 134 -5.99 2.73 6.24
C GLY A 134 -7.51 2.79 6.08
N ASN A 135 -8.20 3.68 6.78
CA ASN A 135 -9.66 3.76 6.84
C ASN A 135 -10.33 2.40 7.17
N GLY A 136 -9.66 1.55 7.95
CA GLY A 136 -10.14 0.20 8.30
C GLY A 136 -9.72 -0.90 7.31
N LEU A 137 -9.27 -0.56 6.10
CA LEU A 137 -8.81 -1.53 5.11
C LEU A 137 -7.37 -1.97 5.41
N GLU A 138 -7.14 -3.28 5.46
CA GLU A 138 -5.81 -3.85 5.61
C GLU A 138 -5.05 -3.83 4.28
N SER A 139 -3.86 -3.23 4.30
CA SER A 139 -3.01 -3.10 3.13
C SER A 139 -1.53 -3.00 3.51
N GLU A 140 -0.66 -3.04 2.52
CA GLU A 140 0.78 -3.08 2.73
C GLU A 140 1.37 -1.72 3.13
N SER A 141 2.45 -1.74 3.92
CA SER A 141 3.43 -0.68 4.01
C SER A 141 4.37 -0.67 2.79
N TYR A 142 5.24 0.33 2.67
CA TYR A 142 6.24 0.34 1.61
C TYR A 142 7.27 -0.78 1.82
N HIS A 143 7.54 -1.55 0.75
CA HIS A 143 8.58 -2.58 0.70
C HIS A 143 9.63 -2.21 -0.35
N PRO A 144 10.83 -1.74 0.06
CA PRO A 144 11.84 -1.27 -0.87
C PRO A 144 12.39 -2.35 -1.82
N GLY A 145 12.33 -3.62 -1.43
CA GLY A 145 12.77 -4.74 -2.26
C GLY A 145 11.77 -5.20 -3.32
N LEU A 146 10.48 -4.88 -3.16
CA LEU A 146 9.41 -5.23 -4.12
C LEU A 146 9.21 -4.14 -5.18
N GLU A 147 9.44 -2.90 -4.81
CA GLU A 147 9.29 -1.75 -5.67
C GLU A 147 10.66 -1.14 -5.89
N THR A 148 11.01 -0.94 -7.12
CA THR A 148 12.37 -0.50 -7.45
C THR A 148 12.65 0.85 -6.82
N ALA A 149 13.71 0.92 -6.04
CA ALA A 149 14.27 2.18 -5.53
C ALA A 149 14.52 3.22 -6.66
N ALA A 150 14.51 2.79 -7.91
CA ALA A 150 14.57 3.65 -9.09
C ALA A 150 13.39 4.63 -9.23
N SER A 151 12.31 4.46 -8.46
CA SER A 151 11.18 5.39 -8.43
C SER A 151 11.45 6.67 -7.65
N PHE A 152 12.47 6.69 -6.80
CA PHE A 152 12.89 7.86 -6.02
C PHE A 152 14.13 8.52 -6.61
N ASP A 153 14.34 9.80 -6.29
CA ASP A 153 15.60 10.49 -6.59
C ASP A 153 16.78 9.90 -5.79
N GLY A 154 17.99 10.29 -6.15
CA GLY A 154 19.21 9.72 -5.56
C GLY A 154 19.35 9.96 -4.07
N GLU A 155 18.90 11.11 -3.58
CA GLU A 155 18.98 11.51 -2.17
C GLU A 155 18.00 10.67 -1.33
N THR A 156 16.74 10.60 -1.73
CA THR A 156 15.72 9.77 -1.08
C THR A 156 16.11 8.29 -1.08
N ARG A 157 16.67 7.79 -2.18
CA ARG A 157 17.18 6.40 -2.24
C ARG A 157 18.31 6.16 -1.26
N ALA A 158 19.26 7.08 -1.13
CA ALA A 158 20.37 6.96 -0.19
C ALA A 158 19.85 6.98 1.27
N GLU A 159 18.88 7.84 1.58
CA GLU A 159 18.24 7.90 2.89
C GLU A 159 17.57 6.57 3.24
N ILE A 160 16.71 6.05 2.36
CA ILE A 160 16.03 4.76 2.57
C ILE A 160 17.05 3.64 2.72
N LEU A 161 18.07 3.59 1.85
CA LEU A 161 19.11 2.57 1.89
C LEU A 161 19.86 2.59 3.23
N HIS A 162 20.18 3.78 3.74
CA HIS A 162 20.80 3.93 5.05
C HIS A 162 19.93 3.40 6.17
N LEU A 163 18.62 3.70 6.16
CA LEU A 163 17.65 3.26 7.16
C LEU A 163 17.49 1.73 7.21
N ILE A 164 17.61 1.05 6.07
CA ILE A 164 17.49 -0.42 5.99
C ILE A 164 18.84 -1.15 6.13
N GLY A 165 19.91 -0.48 6.54
CA GLY A 165 21.21 -1.09 6.82
C GLY A 165 22.15 -1.21 5.62
N GLY A 166 21.93 -0.44 4.55
CA GLY A 166 22.85 -0.33 3.40
C GLY A 166 22.70 -1.41 2.32
N ASP A 167 21.74 -2.34 2.50
CA ASP A 167 21.48 -3.42 1.53
C ASP A 167 19.98 -3.60 1.33
N TRP A 168 19.51 -3.44 0.08
CA TRP A 168 18.11 -3.65 -0.29
C TRP A 168 17.61 -5.07 -0.02
N SER A 169 18.49 -6.06 -0.10
CA SER A 169 18.16 -7.46 0.17
C SER A 169 17.99 -7.77 1.66
N ALA A 170 18.55 -6.94 2.54
CA ALA A 170 18.49 -7.12 3.98
C ALA A 170 17.12 -6.76 4.59
N TYR A 171 16.27 -6.05 3.86
CA TYR A 171 14.94 -5.66 4.36
C TYR A 171 14.03 -6.85 4.67
N GLY A 172 14.28 -8.00 4.07
CA GLY A 172 13.52 -9.21 4.31
C GLY A 172 12.33 -9.42 3.36
N PRO A 173 11.55 -10.46 3.59
CA PRO A 173 10.46 -10.85 2.69
C PRO A 173 9.22 -9.96 2.83
N SER A 174 8.35 -10.04 1.84
CA SER A 174 6.99 -9.51 1.93
C SER A 174 6.20 -10.17 3.06
N ALA A 175 5.35 -9.39 3.75
CA ALA A 175 4.50 -9.88 4.83
C ALA A 175 3.51 -10.99 4.38
N ARG A 176 3.11 -10.96 3.12
CA ARG A 176 2.27 -11.99 2.46
C ARG A 176 2.71 -12.15 1.01
N PRO A 177 2.37 -13.28 0.34
CA PRO A 177 2.61 -13.44 -1.09
C PRO A 177 1.94 -12.32 -1.89
N ALA A 178 2.72 -11.66 -2.76
CA ALA A 178 2.24 -10.58 -3.62
C ALA A 178 1.89 -11.15 -4.99
N LEU A 179 0.63 -11.08 -5.38
CA LEU A 179 0.16 -11.63 -6.65
C LEU A 179 0.57 -10.75 -7.84
N LYS A 180 0.89 -11.41 -8.94
CA LYS A 180 1.03 -10.79 -10.27
C LYS A 180 -0.35 -10.53 -10.87
N GLY A 181 -0.45 -9.63 -11.84
CA GLY A 181 -1.74 -9.26 -12.44
C GLY A 181 -2.56 -10.45 -12.95
N TYR A 182 -1.92 -11.44 -13.60
CA TYR A 182 -2.63 -12.64 -14.09
C TYR A 182 -3.10 -13.56 -12.93
N GLU A 183 -2.36 -13.61 -11.82
CA GLU A 183 -2.74 -14.36 -10.60
C GLU A 183 -3.93 -13.67 -9.91
N SER A 184 -3.89 -12.35 -9.85
CA SER A 184 -5.01 -11.53 -9.34
C SER A 184 -6.28 -11.79 -10.14
N GLN A 185 -6.18 -11.86 -11.46
CA GLN A 185 -7.32 -12.18 -12.34
C GLN A 185 -7.87 -13.59 -12.09
N LEU A 186 -7.00 -14.58 -11.84
CA LEU A 186 -7.43 -15.94 -11.49
C LEU A 186 -8.17 -15.97 -10.15
N LEU A 187 -7.70 -15.19 -9.17
CA LEU A 187 -8.34 -15.09 -7.87
C LEU A 187 -9.73 -14.46 -7.95
N LEU A 188 -9.87 -13.39 -8.75
CA LEU A 188 -11.08 -12.55 -8.82
C LEU A 188 -12.13 -13.07 -9.82
N LYS A 189 -11.79 -13.95 -10.76
CA LYS A 189 -12.77 -14.59 -11.64
C LYS A 189 -13.76 -15.37 -10.80
N ALA A 190 -15.00 -14.90 -10.76
CA ALA A 190 -16.11 -15.68 -10.25
C ALA A 190 -16.17 -17.01 -11.01
N GLY A 191 -16.29 -18.13 -10.29
CA GLY A 191 -16.57 -19.42 -10.89
C GLY A 191 -17.97 -19.42 -11.47
#